data_0eb0f326492237ece51f90d0ac831b3e
#
_entry.id   0eb0f326492237ece51f90d0ac831b3e
#
_cell.length_a   1.000
_cell.length_b   1.000
_cell.length_c   1.000
_cell.angle_alpha   90.00
_cell.angle_beta   90.00
_cell.angle_gamma   90.00
#
_symmetry.space_group_name_H-M   'P 1'
#
loop_
_entity.id
_entity.type
_entity.pdbx_description
1 polymer ?
#
loop_
_entity_poly.entity_id
_entity_poly.type
_entity_poly.pdbx_seq_one_letter_code
_entity_poly.pdbx_strand_id
1 'polypeptide(L)'
;MKSLNGIALIFFSLLLTILAWLNAGFSQFLIPGLALTSLSLTFLLSTRAAFLEKLFHGIEKMYFFHKVMATFSLLLLVFHNLAMGGLWGSHLAAQLGNIAIYLFLSIILVAYFGKFLKYESWRMIHRLVYLAYIFGLLHAYMILGGVLLQPSFLGLVVGGFALIGLASGFYIMFLYQQIGFKYKGHIKAIHKLNHDTLDIQIELDQPFHYHYGQFAFVKIFQKGLEKAPHPFSISGGSGNIVYFTVKASGDYTKKLYNQLALGTPVKIDRAYGHMKLDQGRSQHIWVAGGIGITPFLSYIRENPTLKKPVALYYAYTGAENAVHVDLLKSYQAKNPLFELHLADSKVDGYLDFSNHKIPSNTTIFMCGPAPMMAVLAKTFKQVNPLAELVYEGFKFK
;
A
#
# COMPACT_ATOMS: atom_id res chain seq x y z
N MET A 1 -1.24 -13.78 -11.32
CA MET A 1 -2.29 -14.67 -10.81
C MET A 1 -2.64 -14.50 -9.33
N LYS A 2 -1.77 -13.97 -8.45
CA LYS A 2 -1.97 -13.94 -6.97
C LYS A 2 -3.03 -12.93 -6.44
N SER A 3 -3.77 -12.16 -7.27
CA SER A 3 -4.86 -11.26 -6.84
C SER A 3 -6.26 -11.74 -7.27
N LEU A 4 -6.38 -13.01 -7.67
CA LEU A 4 -7.64 -13.55 -8.22
C LEU A 4 -8.80 -13.44 -7.22
N ASN A 5 -8.53 -13.67 -5.94
CA ASN A 5 -9.56 -13.59 -4.89
C ASN A 5 -10.09 -12.16 -4.69
N GLY A 6 -9.21 -11.14 -4.77
CA GLY A 6 -9.63 -9.73 -4.68
C GLY A 6 -10.45 -9.29 -5.91
N ILE A 7 -10.06 -9.76 -7.10
CA ILE A 7 -10.81 -9.54 -8.33
C ILE A 7 -12.18 -10.24 -8.25
N ALA A 8 -12.20 -11.48 -7.74
CA ALA A 8 -13.44 -12.23 -7.55
C ALA A 8 -14.39 -11.53 -6.58
N LEU A 9 -13.88 -10.94 -5.48
CA LEU A 9 -14.69 -10.14 -4.56
C LEU A 9 -15.36 -8.97 -5.29
N ILE A 10 -14.60 -8.20 -6.07
CA ILE A 10 -15.13 -7.06 -6.83
C ILE A 10 -16.18 -7.53 -7.82
N PHE A 11 -15.86 -8.54 -8.64
CA PHE A 11 -16.77 -9.07 -9.64
C PHE A 11 -18.06 -9.58 -9.02
N PHE A 12 -17.97 -10.37 -7.95
CA PHE A 12 -19.14 -10.90 -7.24
C PHE A 12 -20.00 -9.79 -6.63
N SER A 13 -19.40 -8.74 -6.07
CA SER A 13 -20.13 -7.59 -5.53
C SER A 13 -20.93 -6.86 -6.61
N LEU A 14 -20.33 -6.63 -7.78
CA LEU A 14 -21.01 -6.00 -8.91
C LEU A 14 -22.11 -6.89 -9.49
N LEU A 15 -21.87 -8.20 -9.61
CA LEU A 15 -22.87 -9.17 -10.06
C LEU A 15 -24.07 -9.23 -9.11
N LEU A 16 -23.83 -9.27 -7.80
CA LEU A 16 -24.93 -9.22 -6.81
C LEU A 16 -25.75 -7.93 -6.93
N THR A 17 -25.09 -6.81 -7.18
CA THR A 17 -25.77 -5.52 -7.40
C THR A 17 -26.67 -5.58 -8.64
N ILE A 18 -26.19 -6.14 -9.75
CA ILE A 18 -26.99 -6.32 -10.97
C ILE A 18 -28.22 -7.17 -10.66
N LEU A 19 -28.02 -8.35 -10.05
CA LEU A 19 -29.10 -9.27 -9.71
C LEU A 19 -30.14 -8.63 -8.78
N ALA A 20 -29.69 -7.82 -7.81
CA ALA A 20 -30.58 -7.17 -6.87
C ALA A 20 -31.49 -6.13 -7.55
N TRP A 21 -30.95 -5.31 -8.46
CA TRP A 21 -31.75 -4.34 -9.22
C TRP A 21 -32.71 -5.00 -10.20
N LEU A 22 -32.28 -6.05 -10.90
CA LEU A 22 -33.14 -6.80 -11.83
C LEU A 22 -34.26 -7.50 -11.08
N ASN A 23 -33.96 -8.15 -9.95
CA ASN A 23 -34.97 -8.82 -9.12
C ASN A 23 -36.02 -7.84 -8.56
N ALA A 24 -35.61 -6.60 -8.27
CA ALA A 24 -36.52 -5.56 -7.77
C ALA A 24 -37.38 -4.92 -8.88
N GLY A 25 -37.12 -5.20 -10.13
CA GLY A 25 -37.83 -4.60 -11.29
C GLY A 25 -37.43 -3.15 -11.58
N PHE A 26 -36.33 -2.67 -11.02
CA PHE A 26 -35.86 -1.28 -11.13
C PHE A 26 -34.62 -1.16 -12.02
N SER A 27 -34.65 -1.73 -13.25
CA SER A 27 -33.52 -1.75 -14.17
C SER A 27 -32.97 -0.36 -14.53
N GLN A 28 -33.80 0.70 -14.51
CA GLN A 28 -33.41 2.08 -14.76
C GLN A 28 -32.40 2.62 -13.72
N PHE A 29 -32.34 2.04 -12.53
CA PHE A 29 -31.37 2.43 -11.48
C PHE A 29 -30.12 1.54 -11.43
N LEU A 30 -29.94 0.63 -12.38
CA LEU A 30 -28.80 -0.28 -12.41
C LEU A 30 -27.46 0.47 -12.48
N ILE A 31 -27.35 1.49 -13.33
CA ILE A 31 -26.10 2.24 -13.51
C ILE A 31 -25.71 3.01 -12.26
N PRO A 32 -26.58 3.86 -11.67
CA PRO A 32 -26.24 4.53 -10.41
C PRO A 32 -26.05 3.54 -9.25
N GLY A 33 -26.73 2.40 -9.24
CA GLY A 33 -26.53 1.35 -8.26
C GLY A 33 -25.13 0.71 -8.35
N LEU A 34 -24.65 0.42 -9.55
CA LEU A 34 -23.27 -0.06 -9.78
C LEU A 34 -22.24 1.01 -9.40
N ALA A 35 -22.51 2.29 -9.68
CA ALA A 35 -21.65 3.39 -9.26
C ALA A 35 -21.55 3.46 -7.73
N LEU A 36 -22.67 3.34 -7.03
CA LEU A 36 -22.72 3.33 -5.57
C LEU A 36 -21.93 2.16 -4.98
N THR A 37 -22.16 0.94 -5.47
CA THR A 37 -21.40 -0.25 -5.01
C THR A 37 -19.89 -0.09 -5.27
N SER A 38 -19.51 0.38 -6.45
CA SER A 38 -18.10 0.60 -6.79
C SER A 38 -17.44 1.63 -5.89
N LEU A 39 -18.14 2.72 -5.57
CA LEU A 39 -17.64 3.76 -4.67
C LEU A 39 -17.55 3.27 -3.23
N SER A 40 -18.51 2.46 -2.79
CA SER A 40 -18.48 1.80 -1.47
C SER A 40 -17.28 0.86 -1.33
N LEU A 41 -16.98 0.06 -2.36
CA LEU A 41 -15.79 -0.78 -2.43
C LEU A 41 -14.51 0.07 -2.43
N THR A 42 -14.51 1.24 -3.05
CA THR A 42 -13.39 2.18 -3.02
C THR A 42 -13.08 2.64 -1.60
N PHE A 43 -14.10 2.97 -0.79
CA PHE A 43 -13.92 3.29 0.63
C PHE A 43 -13.44 2.07 1.42
N LEU A 44 -14.02 0.91 1.20
CA LEU A 44 -13.61 -0.32 1.87
C LEU A 44 -12.12 -0.64 1.62
N LEU A 45 -11.67 -0.53 0.37
CA LEU A 45 -10.27 -0.74 0.00
C LEU A 45 -9.32 0.30 0.64
N SER A 46 -9.79 1.50 0.97
CA SER A 46 -8.97 2.50 1.64
C SER A 46 -8.71 2.20 3.13
N THR A 47 -9.47 1.29 3.75
CA THR A 47 -9.37 0.99 5.20
C THR A 47 -8.08 0.29 5.60
N ARG A 48 -7.31 -0.26 4.64
CA ARG A 48 -6.10 -1.06 4.90
C ARG A 48 -6.35 -2.26 5.79
N ALA A 49 -7.57 -2.81 5.79
CA ALA A 49 -7.91 -3.98 6.61
C ALA A 49 -7.03 -5.19 6.23
N ALA A 50 -6.55 -5.93 7.24
CA ALA A 50 -5.58 -7.02 7.01
C ALA A 50 -6.13 -8.14 6.11
N PHE A 51 -7.44 -8.44 6.22
CA PHE A 51 -8.06 -9.46 5.37
C PHE A 51 -8.10 -9.03 3.89
N LEU A 52 -8.33 -7.73 3.61
CA LEU A 52 -8.29 -7.19 2.26
C LEU A 52 -6.87 -7.22 1.69
N GLU A 53 -5.88 -6.80 2.46
CA GLU A 53 -4.49 -6.88 2.05
C GLU A 53 -4.09 -8.32 1.67
N LYS A 54 -4.49 -9.30 2.48
CA LYS A 54 -4.28 -10.73 2.17
C LYS A 54 -5.00 -11.14 0.88
N LEU A 55 -6.25 -10.69 0.70
CA LEU A 55 -7.09 -11.01 -0.46
C LEU A 55 -6.51 -10.45 -1.77
N PHE A 56 -6.00 -9.22 -1.73
CA PHE A 56 -5.40 -8.53 -2.88
C PHE A 56 -3.90 -8.80 -3.05
N HIS A 57 -3.25 -9.55 -2.13
CA HIS A 57 -1.81 -9.81 -2.11
C HIS A 57 -0.97 -8.54 -2.09
N GLY A 58 -1.21 -7.71 -1.09
CA GLY A 58 -0.45 -6.50 -0.80
C GLY A 58 -1.25 -5.22 -0.96
N ILE A 59 -0.86 -4.23 -0.16
CA ILE A 59 -1.52 -2.92 -0.09
C ILE A 59 -1.43 -2.14 -1.41
N GLU A 60 -0.38 -2.35 -2.21
CA GLU A 60 -0.21 -1.69 -3.50
C GLU A 60 -1.27 -2.11 -4.50
N LYS A 61 -1.55 -3.41 -4.59
CA LYS A 61 -2.62 -3.92 -5.47
C LYS A 61 -3.98 -3.47 -4.98
N MET A 62 -4.17 -3.41 -3.66
CA MET A 62 -5.39 -2.89 -3.07
C MET A 62 -5.62 -1.41 -3.47
N TYR A 63 -4.57 -0.56 -3.45
CA TYR A 63 -4.65 0.81 -3.93
C TYR A 63 -4.80 0.92 -5.46
N PHE A 64 -4.23 -0.01 -6.22
CA PHE A 64 -4.49 -0.09 -7.66
C PHE A 64 -5.99 -0.29 -7.91
N PHE A 65 -6.62 -1.27 -7.25
CA PHE A 65 -8.05 -1.52 -7.39
C PHE A 65 -8.92 -0.40 -6.81
N HIS A 66 -8.49 0.27 -5.75
CA HIS A 66 -9.12 1.50 -5.28
C HIS A 66 -9.22 2.56 -6.40
N LYS A 67 -8.13 2.82 -7.11
CA LYS A 67 -8.12 3.76 -8.26
C LYS A 67 -9.02 3.29 -9.39
N VAL A 68 -8.97 2.02 -9.74
CA VAL A 68 -9.82 1.43 -10.80
C VAL A 68 -11.30 1.58 -10.45
N MET A 69 -11.70 1.22 -9.22
CA MET A 69 -13.10 1.31 -8.79
C MET A 69 -13.58 2.76 -8.69
N ALA A 70 -12.75 3.68 -8.23
CA ALA A 70 -13.07 5.11 -8.20
C ALA A 70 -13.30 5.67 -9.61
N THR A 71 -12.43 5.32 -10.57
CA THR A 71 -12.57 5.75 -11.97
C THR A 71 -13.81 5.13 -12.61
N PHE A 72 -14.06 3.84 -12.39
CA PHE A 72 -15.24 3.16 -12.88
C PHE A 72 -16.53 3.78 -12.33
N SER A 73 -16.57 4.05 -11.03
CA SER A 73 -17.70 4.75 -10.41
C SER A 73 -17.93 6.14 -11.01
N LEU A 74 -16.86 6.92 -11.25
CA LEU A 74 -16.98 8.23 -11.88
C LEU A 74 -17.59 8.15 -13.28
N LEU A 75 -17.13 7.22 -14.12
CA LEU A 75 -17.66 7.02 -15.48
C LEU A 75 -19.15 6.69 -15.44
N LEU A 76 -19.57 5.82 -14.53
CA LEU A 76 -20.98 5.47 -14.35
C LEU A 76 -21.82 6.66 -13.86
N LEU A 77 -21.30 7.48 -12.96
CA LEU A 77 -21.98 8.68 -12.46
C LEU A 77 -22.11 9.76 -13.54
N VAL A 78 -21.07 9.97 -14.36
CA VAL A 78 -21.14 10.89 -15.51
C VAL A 78 -22.18 10.40 -16.52
N PHE A 79 -22.19 9.11 -16.83
CA PHE A 79 -23.19 8.54 -17.73
C PHE A 79 -24.61 8.69 -17.15
N HIS A 80 -24.80 8.39 -15.86
CA HIS A 80 -26.09 8.59 -15.18
C HIS A 80 -26.56 10.05 -15.27
N ASN A 81 -25.70 11.01 -15.00
CA ASN A 81 -26.04 12.43 -15.08
C ASN A 81 -26.44 12.87 -16.48
N LEU A 82 -25.69 12.42 -17.50
CA LEU A 82 -26.02 12.71 -18.90
C LEU A 82 -27.34 12.06 -19.34
N ALA A 83 -27.60 10.80 -18.96
CA ALA A 83 -28.82 10.07 -19.29
C ALA A 83 -30.06 10.69 -18.63
N MET A 84 -29.91 11.35 -17.48
CA MET A 84 -30.99 12.06 -16.80
C MET A 84 -31.19 13.50 -17.26
N GLY A 85 -30.63 13.90 -18.40
CA GLY A 85 -30.76 15.24 -19.00
C GLY A 85 -29.87 16.30 -18.37
N GLY A 86 -28.84 15.88 -17.64
CA GLY A 86 -27.89 16.80 -17.04
C GLY A 86 -28.41 17.51 -15.77
N LEU A 87 -27.86 18.67 -15.49
CA LEU A 87 -27.88 19.35 -14.19
C LEU A 87 -29.17 20.16 -13.87
N TRP A 88 -30.26 19.94 -14.56
CA TRP A 88 -31.43 20.82 -14.53
C TRP A 88 -32.60 20.29 -13.71
N GLY A 89 -32.38 20.08 -12.40
CA GLY A 89 -33.46 19.83 -11.46
C GLY A 89 -33.54 20.92 -10.39
N SER A 90 -34.71 21.55 -10.23
CA SER A 90 -34.93 22.57 -9.21
C SER A 90 -35.18 21.99 -7.80
N HIS A 91 -35.52 20.71 -7.70
CA HIS A 91 -35.81 20.06 -6.43
C HIS A 91 -34.54 19.61 -5.68
N LEU A 92 -34.60 19.60 -4.38
CA LEU A 92 -33.47 19.36 -3.49
C LEU A 92 -32.70 18.06 -3.82
N ALA A 93 -33.39 16.98 -4.17
CA ALA A 93 -32.74 15.73 -4.53
C ALA A 93 -31.80 15.89 -5.74
N ALA A 94 -32.23 16.59 -6.79
CA ALA A 94 -31.39 16.85 -7.97
C ALA A 94 -30.18 17.74 -7.62
N GLN A 95 -30.38 18.77 -6.79
CA GLN A 95 -29.31 19.66 -6.32
C GLN A 95 -28.23 18.88 -5.55
N LEU A 96 -28.62 17.95 -4.65
CA LEU A 96 -27.69 17.10 -3.92
C LEU A 96 -26.90 16.17 -4.85
N GLY A 97 -27.55 15.59 -5.84
CA GLY A 97 -26.86 14.77 -6.87
C GLY A 97 -25.85 15.58 -7.68
N ASN A 98 -26.19 16.81 -8.05
CA ASN A 98 -25.29 17.72 -8.77
C ASN A 98 -24.09 18.13 -7.93
N ILE A 99 -24.30 18.48 -6.66
CA ILE A 99 -23.20 18.79 -5.72
C ILE A 99 -22.28 17.56 -5.59
N ALA A 100 -22.84 16.38 -5.41
CA ALA A 100 -22.08 15.14 -5.27
C ALA A 100 -21.18 14.87 -6.49
N ILE A 101 -21.73 14.94 -7.71
CA ILE A 101 -20.95 14.64 -8.92
C ILE A 101 -19.89 15.70 -9.20
N TYR A 102 -20.16 16.99 -8.99
CA TYR A 102 -19.16 18.05 -9.17
C TYR A 102 -18.02 17.93 -8.17
N LEU A 103 -18.33 17.70 -6.89
CA LEU A 103 -17.30 17.45 -5.89
C LEU A 103 -16.46 16.23 -6.26
N PHE A 104 -17.11 15.14 -6.65
CA PHE A 104 -16.43 13.90 -6.99
C PHE A 104 -15.52 14.08 -8.21
N LEU A 105 -16.03 14.71 -9.28
CA LEU A 105 -15.26 15.03 -10.49
C LEU A 105 -14.05 15.91 -10.17
N SER A 106 -14.25 17.00 -9.44
CA SER A 106 -13.18 17.92 -9.05
C SER A 106 -12.08 17.23 -8.23
N ILE A 107 -12.47 16.38 -7.25
CA ILE A 107 -11.52 15.67 -6.41
C ILE A 107 -10.73 14.63 -7.21
N ILE A 108 -11.36 13.91 -8.13
CA ILE A 108 -10.66 12.95 -8.97
C ILE A 108 -9.70 13.67 -9.94
N LEU A 109 -10.08 14.80 -10.53
CA LEU A 109 -9.18 15.60 -11.34
C LEU A 109 -7.95 16.02 -10.53
N VAL A 110 -8.13 16.51 -9.31
CA VAL A 110 -7.02 16.83 -8.41
C VAL A 110 -6.20 15.57 -8.07
N ALA A 111 -6.82 14.41 -7.90
CA ALA A 111 -6.11 13.18 -7.59
C ALA A 111 -5.20 12.71 -8.73
N TYR A 112 -5.61 12.89 -9.99
CA TYR A 112 -4.82 12.51 -11.16
C TYR A 112 -3.80 13.58 -11.59
N PHE A 113 -4.18 14.85 -11.56
CA PHE A 113 -3.39 15.94 -12.11
C PHE A 113 -2.69 16.79 -11.05
N GLY A 114 -3.05 16.68 -9.77
CA GLY A 114 -2.49 17.47 -8.67
C GLY A 114 -1.08 17.05 -8.22
N LYS A 115 -0.23 16.54 -9.12
CA LYS A 115 1.15 16.10 -8.81
C LYS A 115 2.02 17.22 -8.24
N PHE A 116 1.68 18.49 -8.51
CA PHE A 116 2.34 19.70 -8.01
C PHE A 116 1.90 20.06 -6.59
N LEU A 117 0.83 19.46 -6.07
CA LEU A 117 0.37 19.72 -4.71
C LEU A 117 1.24 18.95 -3.69
N LYS A 118 1.51 19.61 -2.56
CA LYS A 118 2.08 18.91 -1.40
C LYS A 118 1.14 17.80 -0.98
N TYR A 119 1.70 16.67 -0.52
CA TYR A 119 0.93 15.48 -0.15
C TYR A 119 -0.18 15.78 0.87
N GLU A 120 0.08 16.65 1.85
CA GLU A 120 -0.92 17.01 2.87
C GLU A 120 -2.11 17.76 2.29
N SER A 121 -1.86 18.75 1.40
CA SER A 121 -2.91 19.51 0.70
C SER A 121 -3.74 18.59 -0.19
N TRP A 122 -3.07 17.73 -0.96
CA TRP A 122 -3.73 16.71 -1.77
C TRP A 122 -4.61 15.80 -0.91
N ARG A 123 -4.10 15.30 0.21
CA ARG A 123 -4.83 14.43 1.12
C ARG A 123 -6.05 15.11 1.75
N MET A 124 -5.93 16.40 2.09
CA MET A 124 -7.03 17.18 2.65
C MET A 124 -8.17 17.33 1.62
N ILE A 125 -7.85 17.70 0.38
CA ILE A 125 -8.83 17.80 -0.71
C ILE A 125 -9.46 16.42 -0.99
N HIS A 126 -8.65 15.37 -1.07
CA HIS A 126 -9.14 14.02 -1.34
C HIS A 126 -10.15 13.52 -0.28
N ARG A 127 -10.04 13.97 0.96
CA ARG A 127 -11.01 13.64 2.02
C ARG A 127 -12.42 14.14 1.75
N LEU A 128 -12.58 15.21 0.97
CA LEU A 128 -13.89 15.73 0.60
C LEU A 128 -14.72 14.73 -0.22
N VAL A 129 -14.10 13.66 -0.76
CA VAL A 129 -14.81 12.58 -1.45
C VAL A 129 -15.86 11.89 -0.55
N TYR A 130 -15.62 11.88 0.77
CA TYR A 130 -16.59 11.33 1.70
C TYR A 130 -17.84 12.21 1.82
N LEU A 131 -17.69 13.52 1.75
CA LEU A 131 -18.82 14.46 1.70
C LEU A 131 -19.60 14.29 0.39
N ALA A 132 -18.91 14.14 -0.74
CA ALA A 132 -19.55 13.83 -2.02
C ALA A 132 -20.35 12.53 -1.96
N TYR A 133 -19.82 11.50 -1.29
CA TYR A 133 -20.51 10.24 -1.07
C TYR A 133 -21.79 10.40 -0.24
N ILE A 134 -21.73 11.17 0.85
CA ILE A 134 -22.92 11.46 1.69
C ILE A 134 -24.00 12.18 0.88
N PHE A 135 -23.65 13.20 0.08
CA PHE A 135 -24.62 13.88 -0.78
C PHE A 135 -25.23 12.95 -1.82
N GLY A 136 -24.41 12.05 -2.41
CA GLY A 136 -24.92 11.02 -3.33
C GLY A 136 -25.89 10.05 -2.69
N LEU A 137 -25.63 9.63 -1.44
CA LEU A 137 -26.57 8.78 -0.68
C LEU A 137 -27.87 9.50 -0.32
N LEU A 138 -27.79 10.77 0.08
CA LEU A 138 -28.99 11.57 0.36
C LEU A 138 -29.83 11.76 -0.90
N HIS A 139 -29.17 12.03 -2.05
CA HIS A 139 -29.84 12.06 -3.35
C HIS A 139 -30.57 10.74 -3.66
N ALA A 140 -29.85 9.61 -3.55
CA ALA A 140 -30.42 8.30 -3.78
C ALA A 140 -31.58 7.98 -2.83
N TYR A 141 -31.45 8.31 -1.55
CA TYR A 141 -32.53 8.13 -0.56
C TYR A 141 -33.77 8.93 -0.90
N MET A 142 -33.62 10.20 -1.30
CA MET A 142 -34.77 11.06 -1.65
C MET A 142 -35.46 10.60 -2.96
N ILE A 143 -34.72 10.04 -3.93
CA ILE A 143 -35.31 9.53 -5.17
C ILE A 143 -36.01 8.18 -4.95
N LEU A 144 -35.41 7.29 -4.16
CA LEU A 144 -35.88 5.92 -3.95
C LEU A 144 -36.87 5.77 -2.78
N GLY A 145 -37.09 6.86 -2.00
CA GLY A 145 -38.04 6.84 -0.89
C GLY A 145 -37.73 5.80 0.19
N GLY A 146 -36.44 5.53 0.43
CA GLY A 146 -36.01 4.60 1.48
C GLY A 146 -36.05 3.12 1.09
N VAL A 147 -36.28 2.76 -0.16
CA VAL A 147 -36.29 1.36 -0.65
C VAL A 147 -35.00 0.61 -0.32
N LEU A 148 -33.86 1.30 -0.31
CA LEU A 148 -32.56 0.71 0.07
C LEU A 148 -32.43 0.37 1.57
N LEU A 149 -33.35 0.85 2.41
CA LEU A 149 -33.38 0.55 3.86
C LEU A 149 -34.35 -0.59 4.20
N GLN A 150 -35.13 -1.08 3.23
CA GLN A 150 -36.09 -2.17 3.45
C GLN A 150 -35.35 -3.51 3.56
N PRO A 151 -35.86 -4.49 4.31
CA PRO A 151 -35.31 -5.84 4.42
C PRO A 151 -35.66 -6.69 3.19
N SER A 152 -35.30 -6.18 2.01
CA SER A 152 -35.44 -6.82 0.70
C SER A 152 -34.08 -7.25 0.18
N PHE A 153 -34.03 -8.08 -0.87
CA PHE A 153 -32.76 -8.46 -1.50
C PHE A 153 -32.00 -7.23 -2.00
N LEU A 154 -32.69 -6.23 -2.55
CA LEU A 154 -32.08 -4.96 -2.96
C LEU A 154 -31.52 -4.19 -1.75
N GLY A 155 -32.28 -4.04 -0.68
CA GLY A 155 -31.84 -3.36 0.54
C GLY A 155 -30.64 -4.06 1.19
N LEU A 156 -30.65 -5.40 1.28
CA LEU A 156 -29.53 -6.17 1.82
C LEU A 156 -28.26 -6.01 0.98
N VAL A 157 -28.34 -6.03 -0.32
CA VAL A 157 -27.17 -5.95 -1.20
C VAL A 157 -26.74 -4.50 -1.37
N VAL A 158 -27.55 -3.65 -1.99
CA VAL A 158 -27.14 -2.28 -2.36
C VAL A 158 -27.11 -1.38 -1.14
N GLY A 159 -28.11 -1.46 -0.26
CA GLY A 159 -28.13 -0.77 1.03
C GLY A 159 -27.00 -1.23 1.94
N GLY A 160 -26.69 -2.54 1.95
CA GLY A 160 -25.54 -3.09 2.66
C GLY A 160 -24.22 -2.51 2.18
N PHE A 161 -24.00 -2.43 0.84
CA PHE A 161 -22.81 -1.76 0.30
C PHE A 161 -22.77 -0.27 0.65
N ALA A 162 -23.91 0.43 0.63
CA ALA A 162 -23.98 1.82 1.05
C ALA A 162 -23.53 2.00 2.50
N LEU A 163 -23.98 1.14 3.41
CA LEU A 163 -23.56 1.13 4.82
C LEU A 163 -22.07 0.79 4.98
N ILE A 164 -21.55 -0.18 4.23
CA ILE A 164 -20.12 -0.51 4.22
C ILE A 164 -19.31 0.72 3.78
N GLY A 165 -19.74 1.43 2.73
CA GLY A 165 -19.09 2.66 2.27
C GLY A 165 -19.10 3.76 3.32
N LEU A 166 -20.25 4.00 3.98
CA LEU A 166 -20.36 4.96 5.09
C LEU A 166 -19.45 4.62 6.26
N ALA A 167 -19.49 3.38 6.73
CA ALA A 167 -18.69 2.92 7.87
C ALA A 167 -17.18 2.97 7.55
N SER A 168 -16.80 2.53 6.36
CA SER A 168 -15.40 2.55 5.90
C SER A 168 -14.88 3.98 5.73
N GLY A 169 -15.68 4.86 5.13
CA GLY A 169 -15.36 6.28 4.99
C GLY A 169 -15.22 6.96 6.35
N PHE A 170 -16.17 6.75 7.26
CA PHE A 170 -16.11 7.27 8.63
C PHE A 170 -14.87 6.78 9.37
N TYR A 171 -14.57 5.47 9.30
CA TYR A 171 -13.39 4.89 9.91
C TYR A 171 -12.10 5.57 9.44
N ILE A 172 -11.91 5.69 8.11
CA ILE A 172 -10.70 6.29 7.54
C ILE A 172 -10.59 7.78 7.85
N MET A 173 -11.70 8.51 7.83
CA MET A 173 -11.70 9.95 8.06
C MET A 173 -11.43 10.32 9.52
N PHE A 174 -12.06 9.62 10.44
CA PHE A 174 -12.13 10.05 11.83
C PHE A 174 -11.41 9.10 12.79
N LEU A 175 -11.46 7.79 12.59
CA LEU A 175 -10.99 6.83 13.57
C LEU A 175 -9.58 6.29 13.29
N TYR A 176 -9.23 6.01 12.03
CA TYR A 176 -7.96 5.35 11.69
C TYR A 176 -6.72 6.04 12.28
N GLN A 177 -6.68 7.38 12.25
CA GLN A 177 -5.54 8.14 12.77
C GLN A 177 -5.37 8.02 14.30
N GLN A 178 -6.43 7.68 15.01
CA GLN A 178 -6.46 7.56 16.47
C GLN A 178 -6.24 6.13 16.93
N ILE A 179 -6.96 5.17 16.35
CA ILE A 179 -6.97 3.78 16.80
C ILE A 179 -6.15 2.83 15.93
N GLY A 180 -5.85 3.18 14.67
CA GLY A 180 -5.06 2.35 13.76
C GLY A 180 -3.58 2.26 14.17
N PHE A 181 -3.03 3.30 14.81
CA PHE A 181 -1.64 3.37 15.27
C PHE A 181 -1.52 2.88 16.71
N LYS A 182 -1.56 1.55 16.87
CA LYS A 182 -1.67 0.88 18.17
C LYS A 182 -0.36 0.87 18.96
N TYR A 183 0.79 0.72 18.28
CA TYR A 183 2.09 0.59 18.90
C TYR A 183 2.67 1.98 19.15
N LYS A 184 2.78 2.35 20.41
CA LYS A 184 3.40 3.60 20.85
C LYS A 184 4.82 3.30 21.33
N GLY A 185 5.70 4.30 21.26
CA GLY A 185 7.07 4.16 21.71
C GLY A 185 7.86 5.41 21.47
N HIS A 186 9.18 5.29 21.50
CA HIS A 186 10.09 6.40 21.32
C HIS A 186 11.37 5.96 20.58
N ILE A 187 12.08 6.93 20.02
CA ILE A 187 13.39 6.71 19.39
C ILE A 187 14.41 6.41 20.49
N LYS A 188 14.94 5.18 20.48
CA LYS A 188 15.91 4.69 21.46
C LYS A 188 17.35 4.97 21.06
N ALA A 189 17.67 4.77 19.77
CA ALA A 189 18.99 5.03 19.22
C ALA A 189 18.91 5.51 17.78
N ILE A 190 19.91 6.27 17.35
CA ILE A 190 20.07 6.79 15.99
C ILE A 190 21.52 6.62 15.60
N HIS A 191 21.76 5.89 14.50
CA HIS A 191 23.10 5.73 13.94
C HIS A 191 23.12 6.30 12.51
N LYS A 192 24.00 7.27 12.24
CA LYS A 192 24.27 7.73 10.87
C LYS A 192 25.20 6.71 10.20
N LEU A 193 24.70 6.00 9.21
CA LEU A 193 25.47 4.99 8.48
C LEU A 193 26.40 5.62 7.44
N ASN A 194 25.92 6.67 6.80
CA ASN A 194 26.66 7.49 5.85
C ASN A 194 26.05 8.90 5.76
N HIS A 195 26.39 9.66 4.73
CA HIS A 195 25.96 11.06 4.55
C HIS A 195 24.45 11.26 4.32
N ASP A 196 23.68 10.20 4.05
CA ASP A 196 22.25 10.30 3.74
C ASP A 196 21.39 9.18 4.35
N THR A 197 21.95 8.27 5.14
CA THR A 197 21.22 7.09 5.64
C THR A 197 21.34 6.97 7.16
N LEU A 198 20.19 6.80 7.82
CA LEU A 198 20.03 6.54 9.23
C LEU A 198 19.64 5.08 9.51
N ASP A 199 20.17 4.50 10.55
CA ASP A 199 19.61 3.32 11.22
C ASP A 199 18.97 3.76 12.54
N ILE A 200 17.67 3.54 12.66
CA ILE A 200 16.83 4.05 13.75
C ILE A 200 16.34 2.85 14.56
N GLN A 201 16.62 2.87 15.86
CA GLN A 201 16.06 1.92 16.82
C GLN A 201 14.90 2.56 17.57
N ILE A 202 13.74 1.90 17.55
CA ILE A 202 12.55 2.32 18.28
C ILE A 202 12.25 1.30 19.37
N GLU A 203 12.00 1.79 20.58
CA GLU A 203 11.48 0.99 21.68
C GLU A 203 9.98 1.26 21.81
N LEU A 204 9.20 0.21 21.73
CA LEU A 204 7.74 0.24 21.80
C LEU A 204 7.25 -0.16 23.19
N ASP A 205 6.04 0.26 23.56
CA ASP A 205 5.39 -0.08 24.84
C ASP A 205 4.95 -1.55 24.92
N GLN A 206 4.92 -2.25 23.76
CA GLN A 206 4.49 -3.63 23.66
C GLN A 206 5.20 -4.34 22.49
N PRO A 207 5.28 -5.69 22.51
CA PRO A 207 5.90 -6.46 21.44
C PRO A 207 5.29 -6.18 20.06
N PHE A 208 6.15 -6.09 19.03
CA PHE A 208 5.75 -5.85 17.64
C PHE A 208 6.02 -7.08 16.79
N HIS A 209 4.95 -7.66 16.26
CA HIS A 209 5.03 -8.88 15.44
C HIS A 209 5.02 -8.55 13.95
N TYR A 210 5.97 -9.10 13.21
CA TYR A 210 6.07 -8.97 11.77
C TYR A 210 6.73 -10.21 11.15
N HIS A 211 6.61 -10.35 9.83
CA HIS A 211 7.41 -11.29 9.05
C HIS A 211 8.59 -10.56 8.41
N TYR A 212 9.73 -11.24 8.28
CA TYR A 212 10.91 -10.68 7.64
C TYR A 212 10.63 -10.26 6.21
N GLY A 213 10.98 -9.02 5.86
CA GLY A 213 10.69 -8.43 4.56
C GLY A 213 9.51 -7.45 4.56
N GLN A 214 8.72 -7.39 5.63
CA GLN A 214 7.59 -6.48 5.76
C GLN A 214 8.01 -5.04 6.07
N PHE A 215 7.05 -4.11 5.91
CA PHE A 215 7.18 -2.70 6.25
C PHE A 215 6.06 -2.25 7.20
N ALA A 216 6.19 -1.08 7.79
CA ALA A 216 5.16 -0.49 8.64
C ALA A 216 5.00 1.01 8.36
N PHE A 217 3.80 1.57 8.62
CA PHE A 217 3.62 3.02 8.62
C PHE A 217 3.99 3.58 9.99
N VAL A 218 4.94 4.51 9.98
CA VAL A 218 5.49 5.12 11.18
C VAL A 218 5.14 6.60 11.22
N LYS A 219 4.63 7.08 12.35
CA LYS A 219 4.46 8.50 12.69
C LYS A 219 5.54 8.90 13.68
N ILE A 220 6.28 9.94 13.38
CA ILE A 220 7.34 10.49 14.24
C ILE A 220 6.91 11.89 14.67
N PHE A 221 6.85 12.14 15.99
CA PHE A 221 6.34 13.38 16.56
C PHE A 221 7.50 14.34 16.93
N GLN A 222 8.35 14.63 15.95
CA GLN A 222 9.44 15.59 16.07
C GLN A 222 8.96 16.98 15.64
N LYS A 223 9.35 18.03 16.37
CA LYS A 223 9.09 19.42 15.99
C LYS A 223 9.71 19.69 14.61
N GLY A 224 8.95 20.27 13.69
CA GLY A 224 9.40 20.54 12.31
C GLY A 224 9.21 19.39 11.31
N LEU A 225 8.85 18.19 11.77
CA LEU A 225 8.46 17.09 10.90
C LEU A 225 6.95 17.04 10.69
N GLU A 226 6.54 16.54 9.53
CA GLU A 226 5.13 16.24 9.24
C GLU A 226 4.64 15.09 10.13
N LYS A 227 3.41 15.24 10.66
CA LYS A 227 2.77 14.19 11.48
C LYS A 227 2.14 13.09 10.64
N ALA A 228 2.29 13.12 9.31
CA ALA A 228 1.79 12.09 8.41
C ALA A 228 2.53 10.76 8.62
N PRO A 229 1.85 9.62 8.48
CA PRO A 229 2.51 8.33 8.52
C PRO A 229 3.31 8.08 7.25
N HIS A 230 4.55 7.61 7.41
CA HIS A 230 5.43 7.24 6.31
C HIS A 230 5.72 5.73 6.35
N PRO A 231 5.71 5.04 5.20
CA PRO A 231 6.05 3.63 5.13
C PRO A 231 7.56 3.45 5.16
N PHE A 232 8.04 2.60 6.05
CA PHE A 232 9.45 2.19 6.12
C PHE A 232 9.54 0.67 6.23
N SER A 233 10.45 0.07 5.45
CA SER A 233 10.77 -1.35 5.57
C SER A 233 11.40 -1.61 6.93
N ILE A 234 10.90 -2.65 7.61
CA ILE A 234 11.46 -3.09 8.88
C ILE A 234 12.83 -3.70 8.58
N SER A 235 13.87 -3.21 9.25
CA SER A 235 15.24 -3.70 9.07
C SER A 235 15.71 -4.63 10.18
N GLY A 236 14.85 -4.96 11.12
CA GLY A 236 15.10 -5.87 12.24
C GLY A 236 14.24 -5.54 13.44
N GLY A 237 14.35 -6.35 14.50
CA GLY A 237 13.70 -6.10 15.78
C GLY A 237 13.31 -7.39 16.49
N SER A 238 13.31 -7.35 17.81
CA SER A 238 12.87 -8.47 18.64
C SER A 238 12.12 -7.95 19.85
N GLY A 239 11.03 -8.61 20.19
CA GLY A 239 10.17 -8.19 21.30
C GLY A 239 9.55 -6.82 21.03
N ASN A 240 9.87 -5.84 21.86
CA ASN A 240 9.40 -4.46 21.73
C ASN A 240 10.39 -3.52 21.02
N ILE A 241 11.51 -4.03 20.51
CA ILE A 241 12.48 -3.24 19.75
C ILE A 241 12.23 -3.47 18.25
N VAL A 242 12.21 -2.39 17.47
CA VAL A 242 12.12 -2.43 16.00
C VAL A 242 13.12 -1.47 15.37
N TYR A 243 13.73 -1.91 14.26
CA TYR A 243 14.72 -1.12 13.51
C TYR A 243 14.18 -0.71 12.15
N PHE A 244 14.53 0.51 11.75
CA PHE A 244 14.27 1.04 10.42
C PHE A 244 15.54 1.70 9.87
N THR A 245 15.99 1.25 8.69
CA THR A 245 17.08 1.93 7.97
C THR A 245 16.45 2.85 6.92
N VAL A 246 16.70 4.15 7.04
CA VAL A 246 15.99 5.19 6.28
C VAL A 246 16.97 6.05 5.49
N LYS A 247 16.79 6.13 4.16
CA LYS A 247 17.57 7.00 3.29
C LYS A 247 16.89 8.37 3.10
N ALA A 248 17.66 9.42 3.12
CA ALA A 248 17.22 10.82 2.94
C ALA A 248 16.92 11.14 1.46
N SER A 249 15.92 10.47 0.87
CA SER A 249 15.59 10.57 -0.56
C SER A 249 14.58 11.68 -0.87
N GLY A 250 13.71 12.04 0.07
CA GLY A 250 12.67 13.06 -0.11
C GLY A 250 12.68 14.11 1.00
N ASP A 251 11.83 15.12 0.90
CA ASP A 251 11.82 16.26 1.83
C ASP A 251 11.63 15.82 3.29
N TYR A 252 10.71 14.89 3.54
CA TYR A 252 10.49 14.35 4.87
C TYR A 252 11.71 13.61 5.41
N THR A 253 12.27 12.69 4.64
CA THR A 253 13.41 11.87 5.09
C THR A 253 14.72 12.67 5.19
N LYS A 254 14.90 13.75 4.41
CA LYS A 254 15.99 14.71 4.58
C LYS A 254 15.88 15.46 5.90
N LYS A 255 14.69 15.95 6.26
CA LYS A 255 14.44 16.56 7.57
C LYS A 255 14.66 15.56 8.70
N LEU A 256 14.19 14.33 8.53
CA LEU A 256 14.38 13.26 9.50
C LEU A 256 15.87 13.01 9.76
N TYR A 257 16.68 12.90 8.70
CA TYR A 257 18.14 12.71 8.80
C TYR A 257 18.83 13.82 9.59
N ASN A 258 18.40 15.08 9.43
CA ASN A 258 19.03 16.24 10.04
C ASN A 258 18.54 16.55 11.47
N GLN A 259 17.28 16.19 11.80
CA GLN A 259 16.61 16.74 12.98
C GLN A 259 16.14 15.68 13.98
N LEU A 260 16.15 14.39 13.62
CA LEU A 260 15.65 13.35 14.52
C LEU A 260 16.46 13.31 15.81
N ALA A 261 15.74 13.31 16.95
CA ALA A 261 16.34 13.31 18.28
C ALA A 261 15.95 12.04 19.08
N LEU A 262 16.82 11.65 20.00
CA LEU A 262 16.53 10.57 20.96
C LEU A 262 15.31 10.94 21.81
N GLY A 263 14.55 9.93 22.24
CA GLY A 263 13.34 10.10 23.04
C GLY A 263 12.14 10.64 22.25
N THR A 264 12.29 10.95 20.94
CA THR A 264 11.17 11.42 20.13
C THR A 264 10.03 10.39 20.12
N PRO A 265 8.79 10.79 20.49
CA PRO A 265 7.65 9.87 20.47
C PRO A 265 7.33 9.40 19.06
N VAL A 266 6.94 8.13 18.96
CA VAL A 266 6.54 7.50 17.70
C VAL A 266 5.26 6.70 17.86
N LYS A 267 4.54 6.48 16.75
CA LYS A 267 3.44 5.51 16.67
C LYS A 267 3.58 4.69 15.41
N ILE A 268 3.35 3.41 15.53
CA ILE A 268 3.36 2.45 14.42
C ILE A 268 1.97 1.80 14.36
N ASP A 269 1.46 1.53 13.14
CA ASP A 269 0.17 0.84 13.02
C ASP A 269 0.32 -0.68 13.08
N ARG A 270 0.66 -1.34 12.00
CA ARG A 270 0.97 -2.78 11.93
C ARG A 270 1.97 -3.06 10.81
N ALA A 271 2.47 -4.28 10.75
CA ALA A 271 3.27 -4.73 9.62
C ALA A 271 2.38 -5.02 8.39
N TYR A 272 2.89 -4.64 7.22
CA TYR A 272 2.29 -4.80 5.91
C TYR A 272 3.25 -5.48 4.96
N GLY A 273 2.69 -5.99 3.87
CA GLY A 273 3.47 -6.58 2.80
C GLY A 273 3.36 -8.09 2.76
N HIS A 274 3.56 -8.60 1.56
CA HIS A 274 3.50 -10.05 1.27
C HIS A 274 4.89 -10.65 1.07
N MET A 275 5.94 -9.85 1.11
CA MET A 275 7.32 -10.31 1.11
C MET A 275 7.62 -10.94 2.47
N LYS A 276 7.83 -12.25 2.49
CA LYS A 276 8.09 -13.05 3.69
C LYS A 276 9.31 -13.93 3.42
N LEU A 277 10.47 -13.48 3.90
CA LEU A 277 11.77 -14.11 3.62
C LEU A 277 11.94 -15.47 4.31
N ASP A 278 11.16 -15.78 5.32
CA ASP A 278 11.08 -17.09 5.98
C ASP A 278 10.28 -18.12 5.18
N GLN A 279 9.53 -17.68 4.19
CA GLN A 279 8.71 -18.50 3.30
C GLN A 279 9.38 -18.67 1.93
N GLY A 280 8.71 -19.37 1.03
CA GLY A 280 9.20 -19.64 -0.31
C GLY A 280 9.81 -21.01 -0.46
N ARG A 281 10.43 -21.25 -1.62
CA ARG A 281 10.95 -22.55 -2.05
C ARG A 281 12.25 -22.93 -1.32
N SER A 282 12.89 -24.01 -1.76
CA SER A 282 14.05 -24.60 -1.07
C SER A 282 15.33 -23.76 -1.19
N GLN A 283 15.42 -22.85 -2.14
CA GLN A 283 16.54 -21.90 -2.26
C GLN A 283 16.04 -20.49 -2.62
N HIS A 284 16.78 -19.47 -2.21
CA HIS A 284 16.42 -18.08 -2.44
C HIS A 284 17.51 -17.33 -3.21
N ILE A 285 17.04 -16.41 -4.07
CA ILE A 285 17.86 -15.32 -4.61
C ILE A 285 17.26 -14.04 -4.04
N TRP A 286 18.06 -13.24 -3.36
CA TRP A 286 17.71 -11.92 -2.88
C TRP A 286 18.38 -10.86 -3.75
N VAL A 287 17.62 -9.89 -4.24
CA VAL A 287 18.14 -8.80 -5.06
C VAL A 287 17.78 -7.47 -4.41
N ALA A 288 18.80 -6.77 -3.95
CA ALA A 288 18.68 -5.49 -3.27
C ALA A 288 19.27 -4.37 -4.13
N GLY A 289 18.56 -3.23 -4.26
CA GLY A 289 19.07 -2.02 -4.90
C GLY A 289 19.13 -0.85 -3.93
N GLY A 290 20.33 -0.37 -3.61
CA GLY A 290 20.53 0.74 -2.66
C GLY A 290 19.85 0.47 -1.33
N ILE A 291 18.95 1.39 -0.89
CA ILE A 291 18.21 1.22 0.38
C ILE A 291 17.26 0.02 0.36
N GLY A 292 17.00 -0.59 -0.79
CA GLY A 292 16.25 -1.85 -0.91
C GLY A 292 16.91 -3.05 -0.23
N ILE A 293 18.08 -2.89 0.36
CA ILE A 293 18.69 -3.88 1.26
C ILE A 293 17.89 -4.07 2.56
N THR A 294 17.15 -3.05 2.98
CA THR A 294 16.46 -2.97 4.28
C THR A 294 15.59 -4.17 4.63
N PRO A 295 14.68 -4.67 3.77
CA PRO A 295 13.87 -5.83 4.12
C PRO A 295 14.69 -7.10 4.34
N PHE A 296 15.84 -7.27 3.67
CA PHE A 296 16.72 -8.42 3.87
C PHE A 296 17.47 -8.38 5.20
N LEU A 297 17.81 -7.18 5.67
CA LEU A 297 18.41 -6.99 6.98
C LEU A 297 17.51 -7.50 8.10
N SER A 298 16.18 -7.43 7.96
CA SER A 298 15.25 -7.93 8.96
C SER A 298 15.42 -9.43 9.23
N TYR A 299 15.77 -10.20 8.21
CA TYR A 299 16.08 -11.63 8.35
C TYR A 299 17.49 -11.83 8.94
N ILE A 300 18.49 -11.15 8.37
CA ILE A 300 19.90 -11.31 8.70
C ILE A 300 20.20 -10.97 10.16
N ARG A 301 19.58 -9.91 10.71
CA ARG A 301 19.80 -9.47 12.10
C ARG A 301 19.23 -10.44 13.14
N GLU A 302 18.18 -11.18 12.79
CA GLU A 302 17.46 -12.01 13.75
C GLU A 302 17.69 -13.51 13.59
N ASN A 303 18.25 -13.92 12.45
CA ASN A 303 18.53 -15.33 12.17
C ASN A 303 20.04 -15.54 12.02
N PRO A 304 20.74 -15.91 13.08
CA PRO A 304 22.20 -16.09 13.05
C PRO A 304 22.62 -17.22 12.09
N THR A 305 21.72 -18.14 11.75
CA THR A 305 21.96 -19.26 10.84
C THR A 305 20.87 -19.37 9.79
N LEU A 306 21.26 -19.69 8.55
CA LEU A 306 20.33 -19.96 7.47
C LEU A 306 19.88 -21.42 7.47
N LYS A 307 18.62 -21.63 7.11
CA LYS A 307 18.00 -22.94 6.91
C LYS A 307 17.97 -23.38 5.45
N LYS A 308 18.23 -22.46 4.51
CA LYS A 308 18.16 -22.65 3.08
C LYS A 308 19.30 -21.88 2.41
N PRO A 309 19.81 -22.32 1.24
CA PRO A 309 20.75 -21.53 0.45
C PRO A 309 20.15 -20.20 0.03
N VAL A 310 20.91 -19.12 0.22
CA VAL A 310 20.55 -17.75 -0.15
C VAL A 310 21.70 -17.10 -0.87
N ALA A 311 21.49 -16.63 -2.11
CA ALA A 311 22.41 -15.74 -2.81
C ALA A 311 21.85 -14.31 -2.78
N LEU A 312 22.55 -13.39 -2.09
CA LEU A 312 22.19 -11.96 -2.04
C LEU A 312 23.03 -11.17 -3.06
N TYR A 313 22.35 -10.57 -4.03
CA TYR A 313 22.92 -9.60 -4.96
C TYR A 313 22.56 -8.20 -4.51
N TYR A 314 23.55 -7.46 -4.01
CA TYR A 314 23.38 -6.11 -3.53
C TYR A 314 24.01 -5.09 -4.48
N ALA A 315 23.16 -4.39 -5.24
CA ALA A 315 23.56 -3.34 -6.17
C ALA A 315 23.48 -1.96 -5.48
N TYR A 316 24.51 -1.14 -5.71
CA TYR A 316 24.60 0.24 -5.25
C TYR A 316 25.35 1.09 -6.28
N THR A 317 25.38 2.41 -6.08
CA THR A 317 26.07 3.35 -6.97
C THR A 317 27.10 4.14 -6.16
N GLY A 318 28.36 3.70 -6.21
CA GLY A 318 29.48 4.19 -5.39
C GLY A 318 29.52 3.53 -4.03
N ALA A 319 30.70 3.10 -3.61
CA ALA A 319 30.95 2.38 -2.36
C ALA A 319 30.47 3.16 -1.12
N GLU A 320 30.50 4.48 -1.17
CA GLU A 320 30.03 5.40 -0.13
C GLU A 320 28.51 5.31 0.15
N ASN A 321 27.77 4.76 -0.80
CA ASN A 321 26.30 4.57 -0.70
C ASN A 321 25.89 3.15 -0.28
N ALA A 322 26.85 2.22 -0.19
CA ALA A 322 26.59 0.88 0.30
C ALA A 322 26.50 0.89 1.83
N VAL A 323 25.36 0.47 2.38
CA VAL A 323 25.16 0.41 3.82
C VAL A 323 25.16 -1.03 4.32
N HIS A 324 25.57 -1.23 5.59
CA HIS A 324 25.60 -2.54 6.26
C HIS A 324 26.49 -3.61 5.59
N VAL A 325 27.47 -3.21 4.76
CA VAL A 325 28.36 -4.15 4.05
C VAL A 325 29.14 -5.03 5.02
N ASP A 326 29.64 -4.47 6.12
CA ASP A 326 30.41 -5.23 7.13
C ASP A 326 29.53 -6.26 7.85
N LEU A 327 28.28 -5.91 8.12
CA LEU A 327 27.28 -6.85 8.66
C LEU A 327 27.05 -8.01 7.68
N LEU A 328 26.88 -7.72 6.39
CA LEU A 328 26.63 -8.72 5.35
C LEU A 328 27.86 -9.66 5.18
N LYS A 329 29.06 -9.11 5.14
CA LYS A 329 30.32 -9.88 5.10
C LYS A 329 30.51 -10.76 6.32
N SER A 330 30.26 -10.20 7.51
CA SER A 330 30.30 -10.97 8.76
C SER A 330 29.26 -12.09 8.79
N TYR A 331 28.07 -11.85 8.25
CA TYR A 331 27.02 -12.85 8.16
C TYR A 331 27.42 -13.99 7.18
N GLN A 332 28.00 -13.66 6.01
CA GLN A 332 28.56 -14.64 5.08
C GLN A 332 29.63 -15.51 5.73
N ALA A 333 30.57 -14.90 6.45
CA ALA A 333 31.65 -15.65 7.11
C ALA A 333 31.13 -16.70 8.12
N LYS A 334 29.94 -16.47 8.69
CA LYS A 334 29.32 -17.37 9.69
C LYS A 334 28.31 -18.34 9.08
N ASN A 335 27.90 -18.15 7.82
CA ASN A 335 26.82 -18.91 7.18
C ASN A 335 27.26 -19.48 5.84
N PRO A 336 27.69 -20.75 5.76
CA PRO A 336 28.09 -21.40 4.49
C PRO A 336 27.00 -21.45 3.43
N LEU A 337 25.72 -21.30 3.82
CA LEU A 337 24.58 -21.26 2.92
C LEU A 337 24.29 -19.85 2.39
N PHE A 338 25.04 -18.83 2.80
CA PHE A 338 24.87 -17.45 2.36
C PHE A 338 25.97 -17.03 1.42
N GLU A 339 25.60 -16.63 0.21
CA GLU A 339 26.49 -16.08 -0.78
C GLU A 339 26.18 -14.61 -1.00
N LEU A 340 27.20 -13.74 -0.91
CA LEU A 340 27.08 -12.29 -1.05
C LEU A 340 27.78 -11.82 -2.33
N HIS A 341 27.00 -11.20 -3.22
CA HIS A 341 27.48 -10.54 -4.42
C HIS A 341 27.24 -9.03 -4.29
N LEU A 342 28.33 -8.28 -4.19
CA LEU A 342 28.31 -6.81 -4.16
C LEU A 342 28.54 -6.29 -5.58
N ALA A 343 27.68 -5.39 -6.06
CA ALA A 343 27.78 -4.82 -7.40
C ALA A 343 27.70 -3.27 -7.32
N ASP A 344 28.83 -2.62 -7.57
CA ASP A 344 28.87 -1.17 -7.72
C ASP A 344 28.59 -0.80 -9.18
N SER A 345 27.46 -0.15 -9.45
CA SER A 345 27.08 0.21 -10.82
C SER A 345 28.04 1.20 -11.49
N LYS A 346 28.91 1.89 -10.75
CA LYS A 346 29.97 2.74 -11.29
C LYS A 346 31.17 1.92 -11.82
N VAL A 347 31.36 0.71 -11.32
CA VAL A 347 32.53 -0.14 -11.60
C VAL A 347 32.11 -1.39 -12.40
N ASP A 348 31.09 -2.09 -11.89
CA ASP A 348 30.67 -3.41 -12.38
C ASP A 348 29.53 -3.32 -13.41
N GLY A 349 28.93 -2.13 -13.61
CA GLY A 349 27.72 -1.96 -14.39
C GLY A 349 26.46 -2.41 -13.64
N TYR A 350 25.36 -2.55 -14.36
CA TYR A 350 24.08 -2.98 -13.77
C TYR A 350 24.00 -4.51 -13.64
N LEU A 351 23.30 -4.98 -12.62
CA LEU A 351 23.02 -6.41 -12.45
C LEU A 351 22.32 -6.98 -13.70
N ASP A 352 22.88 -8.03 -14.24
CA ASP A 352 22.31 -8.80 -15.34
C ASP A 352 22.22 -10.28 -14.99
N PHE A 353 21.04 -10.86 -15.16
CA PHE A 353 20.76 -12.28 -14.92
C PHE A 353 20.45 -13.05 -16.21
N SER A 354 20.63 -12.45 -17.39
CA SER A 354 20.26 -13.06 -18.68
C SER A 354 20.92 -14.42 -18.92
N ASN A 355 22.14 -14.59 -18.42
CA ASN A 355 22.93 -15.82 -18.59
C ASN A 355 22.96 -16.70 -17.32
N HIS A 356 22.19 -16.35 -16.28
CA HIS A 356 22.18 -17.11 -15.04
C HIS A 356 21.26 -18.33 -15.15
N LYS A 357 21.76 -19.50 -14.75
CA LYS A 357 20.92 -20.70 -14.59
C LYS A 357 20.20 -20.63 -13.25
N ILE A 358 18.90 -20.36 -13.27
CA ILE A 358 18.06 -20.27 -12.08
C ILE A 358 17.23 -21.54 -11.97
N PRO A 359 17.43 -22.37 -10.94
CA PRO A 359 16.64 -23.57 -10.73
C PRO A 359 15.15 -23.24 -10.48
N SER A 360 14.25 -24.12 -10.90
CA SER A 360 12.80 -23.92 -10.75
C SER A 360 12.32 -23.97 -9.30
N ASN A 361 13.10 -24.54 -8.40
CA ASN A 361 12.84 -24.56 -6.96
C ASN A 361 13.32 -23.30 -6.20
N THR A 362 13.56 -22.21 -6.94
CA THR A 362 14.03 -20.91 -6.40
C THR A 362 12.86 -19.95 -6.18
N THR A 363 12.89 -19.24 -5.05
CA THR A 363 12.12 -18.00 -4.86
C THR A 363 13.06 -16.80 -4.94
N ILE A 364 12.71 -15.86 -5.80
CA ILE A 364 13.46 -14.63 -6.03
C ILE A 364 12.74 -13.49 -5.30
N PHE A 365 13.38 -12.92 -4.29
CA PHE A 365 12.90 -11.75 -3.59
C PHE A 365 13.65 -10.51 -4.07
N MET A 366 12.93 -9.46 -4.44
CA MET A 366 13.56 -8.24 -4.95
C MET A 366 13.02 -7.00 -4.24
N CYS A 367 13.94 -6.07 -3.90
CA CYS A 367 13.58 -4.75 -3.40
C CYS A 367 14.60 -3.70 -3.89
N GLY A 368 14.11 -2.59 -4.46
CA GLY A 368 14.98 -1.54 -4.98
C GLY A 368 14.25 -0.53 -5.87
N PRO A 369 15.00 0.30 -6.62
CA PRO A 369 14.43 1.29 -7.54
C PRO A 369 13.49 0.66 -8.58
N ALA A 370 12.37 1.33 -8.86
CA ALA A 370 11.35 0.81 -9.77
C ALA A 370 11.87 0.45 -11.18
N PRO A 371 12.79 1.23 -11.82
CA PRO A 371 13.34 0.85 -13.10
C PRO A 371 14.12 -0.47 -13.03
N MET A 372 14.99 -0.65 -12.01
CA MET A 372 15.74 -1.89 -11.79
C MET A 372 14.79 -3.09 -11.62
N MET A 373 13.78 -2.93 -10.77
CA MET A 373 12.78 -3.96 -10.52
C MET A 373 12.03 -4.38 -11.79
N ALA A 374 11.66 -3.42 -12.64
CA ALA A 374 10.94 -3.68 -13.88
C ALA A 374 11.79 -4.49 -14.88
N VAL A 375 13.05 -4.11 -15.06
CA VAL A 375 14.00 -4.82 -15.94
C VAL A 375 14.23 -6.23 -15.42
N LEU A 376 14.63 -6.38 -14.16
CA LEU A 376 14.95 -7.68 -13.57
C LEU A 376 13.75 -8.62 -13.52
N ALA A 377 12.54 -8.09 -13.25
CA ALA A 377 11.33 -8.92 -13.30
C ALA A 377 11.05 -9.49 -14.69
N LYS A 378 11.35 -8.73 -15.75
CA LYS A 378 11.26 -9.22 -17.14
C LYS A 378 12.33 -10.28 -17.42
N THR A 379 13.58 -10.01 -17.05
CA THR A 379 14.71 -10.95 -17.23
C THR A 379 14.46 -12.27 -16.52
N PHE A 380 14.06 -12.25 -15.24
CA PHE A 380 13.79 -13.49 -14.48
C PHE A 380 12.65 -14.32 -15.08
N LYS A 381 11.60 -13.69 -15.61
CA LYS A 381 10.53 -14.40 -16.32
C LYS A 381 10.99 -15.05 -17.63
N GLN A 382 11.98 -14.46 -18.31
CA GLN A 382 12.55 -15.00 -19.53
C GLN A 382 13.52 -16.15 -19.22
N VAL A 383 14.37 -15.98 -18.21
CA VAL A 383 15.38 -16.98 -17.82
C VAL A 383 14.72 -18.22 -17.20
N ASN A 384 13.79 -18.06 -16.29
CA ASN A 384 13.01 -19.17 -15.75
C ASN A 384 11.60 -18.71 -15.33
N PRO A 385 10.56 -18.92 -16.17
CA PRO A 385 9.18 -18.57 -15.86
C PRO A 385 8.59 -19.39 -14.70
N LEU A 386 9.21 -20.50 -14.31
CA LEU A 386 8.78 -21.36 -13.21
C LEU A 386 9.31 -20.89 -11.85
N ALA A 387 10.35 -20.04 -11.81
CA ALA A 387 10.84 -19.47 -10.57
C ALA A 387 9.75 -18.57 -9.92
N GLU A 388 9.63 -18.65 -8.60
CA GLU A 388 8.70 -17.78 -7.88
C GLU A 388 9.33 -16.39 -7.72
N LEU A 389 8.63 -15.34 -8.19
CA LEU A 389 9.09 -13.96 -8.09
C LEU A 389 8.23 -13.19 -7.09
N VAL A 390 8.85 -12.62 -6.05
CA VAL A 390 8.22 -11.85 -4.98
C VAL A 390 8.90 -10.49 -4.86
N TYR A 391 8.16 -9.43 -5.07
CA TYR A 391 8.66 -8.06 -4.89
C TYR A 391 7.51 -7.10 -4.56
N GLU A 392 7.86 -6.03 -3.87
CA GLU A 392 6.96 -4.93 -3.55
C GLU A 392 7.52 -3.63 -4.14
N GLY A 393 6.68 -2.88 -4.84
CA GLY A 393 7.03 -1.57 -5.36
C GLY A 393 6.50 -0.51 -4.38
N PHE A 394 7.33 0.24 -3.70
CA PHE A 394 6.92 1.27 -2.73
C PHE A 394 6.35 2.53 -3.41
N LYS A 395 5.36 2.36 -4.32
CA LYS A 395 4.65 3.46 -4.97
C LYS A 395 3.32 3.70 -4.26
N PHE A 396 3.33 4.52 -3.21
CA PHE A 396 2.13 4.88 -2.44
C PHE A 396 1.47 6.22 -2.87
N LYS A 397 1.86 6.78 -4.02
CA LYS A 397 1.21 7.92 -4.69
C LYS A 397 0.40 7.50 -5.90
#